data_62545e6258894b25fbfd52eba09b64f0
#
_entry.id   62545e6258894b25fbfd52eba09b64f0
#
_cell.length_a   1.000
_cell.length_b   1.000
_cell.length_c   1.000
_cell.angle_alpha   90.00
_cell.angle_beta   90.00
_cell.angle_gamma   90.00
#
_symmetry.space_group_name_H-M   'P 1'
#
loop_
_entity.id
_entity.type
_entity.pdbx_description
1 polymer ?
#
loop_
_entity_poly.entity_id
_entity_poly.type
_entity_poly.pdbx_seq_one_letter_code
_entity_poly.pdbx_strand_id
1 'polypeptide(L)'
;SKEKIAGVEKAFAALEKKITEIKAFEKGTNNSPEGLNKGFKHCYLITFGSEKDRDVYLVHPAHKEFVKVVGPVVEDVFVVDYWATK
;
A
#
# COMPACT_ATOMS: atom_id res chain seq x y z
N SER A 1 3.40 8.42 -15.03
CA SER A 1 3.98 9.77 -14.93
C SER A 1 4.33 10.09 -13.47
N LYS A 2 5.23 11.03 -13.28
CA LYS A 2 5.63 11.45 -11.93
C LYS A 2 4.45 12.00 -11.14
N GLU A 3 3.56 12.69 -11.80
CA GLU A 3 2.38 13.29 -11.16
C GLU A 3 1.41 12.23 -10.69
N LYS A 4 1.20 11.18 -11.48
CA LYS A 4 0.34 10.05 -11.10
C LYS A 4 0.94 9.29 -9.92
N ILE A 5 2.25 9.06 -9.94
CA ILE A 5 2.95 8.39 -8.85
C ILE A 5 2.84 9.20 -7.56
N ALA A 6 3.06 10.51 -7.64
CA ALA A 6 2.94 11.39 -6.48
C ALA A 6 1.51 11.38 -5.92
N GLY A 7 0.51 11.30 -6.80
CA GLY A 7 -0.89 11.20 -6.38
C GLY A 7 -1.18 9.92 -5.63
N VAL A 8 -0.65 8.79 -6.10
CA VAL A 8 -0.81 7.49 -5.44
C VAL A 8 -0.13 7.52 -4.07
N GLU A 9 1.10 8.04 -4.00
CA GLU A 9 1.82 8.13 -2.73
C GLU A 9 1.08 8.98 -1.71
N LYS A 10 0.54 10.10 -2.14
CA LYS A 10 -0.24 10.99 -1.27
C LYS A 10 -1.51 10.31 -0.77
N ALA A 11 -2.18 9.56 -1.64
CA ALA A 11 -3.39 8.82 -1.27
C ALA A 11 -3.08 7.75 -0.24
N PHE A 12 -1.97 7.01 -0.39
CA PHE A 12 -1.54 6.02 0.61
C PHE A 12 -1.22 6.68 1.96
N ALA A 13 -0.48 7.77 1.93
CA ALA A 13 -0.12 8.48 3.17
C ALA A 13 -1.37 8.98 3.90
N ALA A 14 -2.39 9.38 3.17
CA ALA A 14 -3.64 9.86 3.76
C ALA A 14 -4.40 8.71 4.46
N LEU A 15 -4.26 7.47 4.00
CA LEU A 15 -4.92 6.31 4.61
C LEU A 15 -4.48 6.13 6.06
N GLU A 16 -3.20 6.33 6.34
CA GLU A 16 -2.67 6.18 7.70
C GLU A 16 -3.39 7.09 8.70
N LYS A 17 -3.77 8.27 8.23
CA LYS A 17 -4.48 9.24 9.08
C LYS A 17 -5.96 8.93 9.21
N LYS A 18 -6.56 8.30 8.19
CA LYS A 18 -8.00 8.03 8.15
C LYS A 18 -8.38 6.70 8.80
N ILE A 19 -7.47 5.73 8.83
CA ILE A 19 -7.74 4.38 9.32
C ILE A 19 -6.87 4.13 10.54
N THR A 20 -7.48 4.16 11.73
CA THR A 20 -6.76 4.05 12.99
C THR A 20 -6.12 2.68 13.20
N GLU A 21 -6.60 1.65 12.53
CA GLU A 21 -6.05 0.30 12.61
C GLU A 21 -4.66 0.18 11.99
N ILE A 22 -4.25 1.15 11.16
CA ILE A 22 -2.91 1.15 10.59
C ILE A 22 -1.93 1.62 11.66
N LYS A 23 -0.98 0.74 12.02
CA LYS A 23 0.04 1.05 13.02
C LYS A 23 1.25 1.76 12.45
N ALA A 24 1.61 1.41 11.23
CA ALA A 24 2.76 2.00 10.56
C ALA A 24 2.58 1.92 9.05
N PHE A 25 3.17 2.87 8.37
CA PHE A 25 3.17 2.92 6.93
C PHE A 25 4.54 3.36 6.46
N GLU A 26 5.08 2.65 5.48
CA GLU A 26 6.31 3.08 4.83
C GLU A 26 6.25 2.79 3.34
N LYS A 27 7.05 3.50 2.58
CA LYS A 27 7.12 3.33 1.14
C LYS A 27 8.57 3.38 0.68
N GLY A 28 8.81 2.78 -0.46
CA GLY A 28 10.13 2.81 -1.06
C GLY A 28 10.08 2.47 -2.53
N THR A 29 11.21 2.67 -3.18
CA THR A 29 11.39 2.35 -4.58
C THR A 29 12.41 1.22 -4.67
N ASN A 30 12.18 0.28 -5.58
CA ASN A 30 13.10 -0.84 -5.74
C ASN A 30 14.52 -0.34 -6.04
N ASN A 31 15.48 -0.86 -5.29
CA ASN A 31 16.90 -0.59 -5.53
C ASN A 31 17.72 -1.87 -5.58
N SER A 32 17.06 -3.02 -5.71
CA SER A 32 17.78 -4.29 -5.81
C SER A 32 18.48 -4.41 -7.16
N PRO A 33 19.77 -4.79 -7.18
CA PRO A 33 20.50 -4.95 -8.43
C PRO A 33 20.22 -6.29 -9.13
N GLU A 34 19.43 -7.17 -8.52
CA GLU A 34 19.19 -8.51 -9.05
C GLU A 34 18.29 -8.55 -10.28
N GLY A 35 17.47 -7.51 -10.49
CA GLY A 35 16.56 -7.50 -11.63
C GLY A 35 15.40 -8.47 -11.51
N LEU A 36 15.02 -8.81 -10.28
CA LEU A 36 13.96 -9.80 -10.00
C LEU A 36 12.65 -9.17 -9.53
N ASN A 37 12.51 -7.87 -9.66
CA ASN A 37 11.32 -7.15 -9.17
C ASN A 37 10.11 -7.23 -10.12
N LYS A 38 10.23 -7.95 -11.23
CA LYS A 38 9.10 -8.22 -12.15
C LYS A 38 8.39 -6.96 -12.66
N GLY A 39 9.14 -5.86 -12.82
CA GLY A 39 8.57 -4.60 -13.27
C GLY A 39 7.95 -3.74 -12.19
N PHE A 40 7.83 -4.24 -10.96
CA PHE A 40 7.30 -3.47 -9.85
C PHE A 40 8.38 -2.55 -9.31
N LYS A 41 8.11 -1.24 -9.33
CA LYS A 41 9.09 -0.23 -8.95
C LYS A 41 8.83 0.34 -7.57
N HIS A 42 7.58 0.36 -7.13
CA HIS A 42 7.17 1.01 -5.88
C HIS A 42 6.63 -0.01 -4.91
N CYS A 43 7.06 0.10 -3.65
CA CYS A 43 6.61 -0.78 -2.60
C CYS A 43 5.98 0.03 -1.47
N TYR A 44 4.85 -0.44 -0.96
CA TYR A 44 4.16 0.17 0.17
C TYR A 44 3.97 -0.90 1.24
N LEU A 45 4.50 -0.65 2.42
CA LEU A 45 4.37 -1.56 3.54
C LEU A 45 3.46 -0.96 4.59
N ILE A 46 2.37 -1.65 4.88
CA ILE A 46 1.40 -1.22 5.89
C ILE A 46 1.42 -2.23 7.03
N THR A 47 1.60 -1.76 8.25
CA THR A 47 1.69 -2.63 9.43
C THR A 47 0.42 -2.52 10.26
N PHE A 48 -0.12 -3.68 10.65
CA PHE A 48 -1.30 -3.80 11.50
C PHE A 48 -0.94 -4.53 12.78
N GLY A 49 -1.72 -4.29 13.83
CA GLY A 49 -1.52 -4.97 15.11
C GLY A 49 -2.06 -6.40 15.15
N SER A 50 -2.98 -6.74 14.23
CA SER A 50 -3.59 -8.07 14.17
C SER A 50 -4.21 -8.30 12.80
N GLU A 51 -4.53 -9.57 12.51
CA GLU A 51 -5.26 -9.91 11.29
C GLU A 51 -6.64 -9.27 11.27
N LYS A 52 -7.27 -9.14 12.43
CA LYS A 52 -8.56 -8.49 12.57
C LYS A 52 -8.49 -7.02 12.13
N ASP A 53 -7.43 -6.32 12.54
CA ASP A 53 -7.23 -4.93 12.14
C ASP A 53 -7.03 -4.80 10.64
N ARG A 54 -6.29 -5.74 10.03
CA ARG A 54 -6.14 -5.78 8.57
C ARG A 54 -7.50 -5.97 7.91
N ASP A 55 -8.35 -6.86 8.43
CA ASP A 55 -9.67 -7.11 7.85
C ASP A 55 -10.57 -5.88 7.97
N VAL A 56 -10.48 -5.14 9.06
CA VAL A 56 -11.19 -3.86 9.21
C VAL A 56 -10.73 -2.87 8.14
N TYR A 57 -9.43 -2.80 7.91
CA TYR A 57 -8.85 -1.94 6.88
C TYR A 57 -9.40 -2.27 5.50
N LEU A 58 -9.46 -3.55 5.13
CA LEU A 58 -9.90 -3.97 3.80
C LEU A 58 -11.32 -3.53 3.47
N VAL A 59 -12.21 -3.50 4.45
CA VAL A 59 -13.61 -3.11 4.24
C VAL A 59 -13.90 -1.65 4.65
N HIS A 60 -12.89 -0.94 5.13
CA HIS A 60 -13.05 0.44 5.58
C HIS A 60 -13.44 1.35 4.41
N PRO A 61 -14.42 2.26 4.60
CA PRO A 61 -14.82 3.15 3.51
C PRO A 61 -13.68 3.96 2.91
N ALA A 62 -12.72 4.39 3.73
CA ALA A 62 -11.56 5.14 3.24
C ALA A 62 -10.69 4.30 2.32
N HIS A 63 -10.53 2.99 2.61
CA HIS A 63 -9.79 2.09 1.74
C HIS A 63 -10.52 1.85 0.42
N LYS A 64 -11.83 1.67 0.47
CA LYS A 64 -12.64 1.50 -0.73
C LYS A 64 -12.55 2.70 -1.65
N GLU A 65 -12.60 3.89 -1.08
CA GLU A 65 -12.45 5.12 -1.84
C GLU A 65 -11.04 5.25 -2.44
N PHE A 66 -10.02 4.87 -1.66
CA PHE A 66 -8.64 4.83 -2.13
C PHE A 66 -8.49 3.94 -3.36
N VAL A 67 -9.09 2.73 -3.33
CA VAL A 67 -9.02 1.80 -4.47
C VAL A 67 -9.66 2.41 -5.71
N LYS A 68 -10.75 3.14 -5.57
CA LYS A 68 -11.40 3.82 -6.70
C LYS A 68 -10.51 4.89 -7.32
N VAL A 69 -9.77 5.60 -6.47
CA VAL A 69 -8.89 6.68 -6.93
C VAL A 69 -7.64 6.17 -7.61
N VAL A 70 -6.98 5.14 -7.02
CA VAL A 70 -5.70 4.68 -7.53
C VAL A 70 -5.81 3.58 -8.59
N GLY A 71 -6.89 2.81 -8.57
CA GLY A 71 -7.07 1.69 -9.51
C GLY A 71 -6.83 2.06 -10.97
N PRO A 72 -7.45 3.15 -11.46
CA PRO A 72 -7.29 3.54 -12.87
C PRO A 72 -5.87 3.96 -13.27
N VAL A 73 -5.01 4.31 -12.32
CA VAL A 73 -3.65 4.78 -12.62
C VAL A 73 -2.58 3.72 -12.34
N VAL A 74 -2.95 2.58 -11.80
CA VAL A 74 -2.03 1.49 -11.49
C VAL A 74 -2.11 0.43 -12.58
N GLU A 75 -0.96 0.11 -13.20
CA GLU A 75 -0.91 -0.89 -14.28
C GLU A 75 -0.98 -2.31 -13.75
N ASP A 76 -0.32 -2.57 -12.63
CA ASP A 76 -0.26 -3.91 -12.05
C ASP A 76 -0.07 -3.81 -10.55
N VAL A 77 -0.57 -4.80 -9.84
CA VAL A 77 -0.51 -4.82 -8.36
C VAL A 77 -0.15 -6.22 -7.91
N PHE A 78 0.77 -6.29 -6.95
CA PHE A 78 1.13 -7.52 -6.29
C PHE A 78 0.93 -7.30 -4.79
N VAL A 79 0.08 -8.11 -4.16
CA VAL A 79 -0.23 -7.97 -2.73
C VAL A 79 0.12 -9.24 -2.00
N VAL A 80 0.88 -9.11 -0.92
CA VAL A 80 1.18 -10.21 0.00
C VAL A 80 0.91 -9.73 1.41
N ASP A 81 0.09 -10.46 2.13
CA ASP A 81 -0.15 -10.21 3.55
C ASP A 81 0.47 -11.35 4.34
N TYR A 82 1.14 -11.02 5.43
CA TYR A 82 1.76 -12.05 6.26
C TYR A 82 1.85 -11.59 7.70
N TRP A 83 1.98 -12.57 8.58
CA TRP A 83 2.28 -12.33 9.98
C TRP A 83 3.75 -12.68 10.18
N ALA A 84 4.55 -11.71 10.60
CA ALA A 84 6.00 -11.91 10.72
C ALA A 84 6.32 -13.00 11.73
N THR A 85 7.21 -13.91 11.32
CA THR A 85 7.72 -14.97 12.19
C THR A 85 9.24 -14.88 12.26
N LYS A 86 9.80 -15.37 13.36
CA LYS A 86 11.26 -15.37 13.54
C LYS A 86 11.80 -16.79 13.43
#